data_cbd577ae4fcc54a0a44b9e2ebecf83ff
#
_entry.id   cbd577ae4fcc54a0a44b9e2ebecf83ff
#
_cell.length_a   1.000
_cell.length_b   1.000
_cell.length_c   1.000
_cell.angle_alpha   90.00
_cell.angle_beta   90.00
_cell.angle_gamma   90.00
#
_symmetry.space_group_name_H-M   'P 1'
#
loop_
_entity.id
_entity.type
_entity.pdbx_description
1 polymer ?
#
loop_
_entity_poly.entity_id
_entity_poly.type
_entity_poly.pdbx_seq_one_letter_code
_entity_poly.pdbx_strand_id
1 'polypeptide(L)'
;VGEAACVSVHGANRLGSNSLTELLVFGRRAAMSAIAHLQSVPKSGNSAALTAKADASQARIRALFERSKGDETISGIRGEMMHTLEEGAGIYRTGDSLAKTCDKIAELRQRYANISLNDKTSVYNTDLLQALELGSMLDCAEAVAVGGRDRKESRGAHQRLDFTARDDVNFLKHTLTYYHPKEPPRIEYLDVVITKSQPGVRDYSGAKK
;
A
#
# COMPACT_ATOMS: atom_id res chain seq x y z
N VAL A 1 -5.90 -9.56 -8.22
CA VAL A 1 -5.69 -10.99 -8.00
C VAL A 1 -4.30 -11.21 -7.44
N GLY A 2 -4.14 -12.18 -6.55
CA GLY A 2 -2.89 -12.48 -5.87
C GLY A 2 -2.61 -11.58 -4.67
N GLU A 3 -1.41 -11.67 -4.11
CA GLU A 3 -1.02 -10.98 -2.87
C GLU A 3 -1.16 -9.46 -2.96
N ALA A 4 -0.81 -8.87 -4.10
CA ALA A 4 -0.93 -7.43 -4.34
C ALA A 4 -2.38 -6.91 -4.45
N ALA A 5 -3.38 -7.80 -4.55
CA ALA A 5 -4.78 -7.40 -4.71
C ALA A 5 -5.42 -6.84 -3.42
N CYS A 6 -4.83 -7.13 -2.26
CA CYS A 6 -5.32 -6.68 -0.94
C CYS A 6 -6.83 -6.90 -0.75
N VAL A 7 -7.25 -8.17 -0.67
CA VAL A 7 -8.68 -8.54 -0.52
C VAL A 7 -9.27 -8.28 0.88
N SER A 8 -8.57 -7.55 1.72
CA SER A 8 -9.00 -7.11 3.07
C SER A 8 -9.26 -8.23 4.09
N VAL A 9 -8.60 -9.39 3.95
CA VAL A 9 -8.82 -10.53 4.88
C VAL A 9 -7.76 -10.67 5.96
N HIS A 10 -6.66 -9.91 5.87
CA HIS A 10 -5.50 -10.07 6.77
C HIS A 10 -5.38 -9.02 7.87
N GLY A 11 -6.21 -7.97 7.85
CA GLY A 11 -6.06 -6.84 8.79
C GLY A 11 -4.74 -6.08 8.55
N ALA A 12 -4.12 -5.60 9.62
CA ALA A 12 -2.91 -4.79 9.54
C ALA A 12 -1.63 -5.60 9.21
N ASN A 13 -1.65 -6.92 9.41
CA ASN A 13 -0.53 -7.79 9.09
C ASN A 13 -1.00 -9.22 8.82
N ARG A 14 -0.50 -9.82 7.75
CA ARG A 14 -0.79 -11.20 7.39
C ARG A 14 -0.07 -12.18 8.33
N LEU A 15 -0.80 -13.12 8.89
CA LEU A 15 -0.22 -14.24 9.65
C LEU A 15 0.47 -15.24 8.72
N GLY A 16 1.48 -15.94 9.23
CA GLY A 16 2.24 -16.93 8.48
C GLY A 16 1.35 -17.95 7.77
N SER A 17 1.73 -18.36 6.57
CA SER A 17 1.06 -19.30 5.66
C SER A 17 -0.30 -18.87 5.09
N ASN A 18 -0.96 -17.85 5.62
CA ASN A 18 -2.29 -17.43 5.13
C ASN A 18 -2.27 -16.86 3.71
N SER A 19 -1.13 -16.39 3.22
CA SER A 19 -0.98 -15.94 1.83
C SER A 19 -1.27 -17.08 0.85
N LEU A 20 -0.73 -18.27 1.07
CA LEU A 20 -0.96 -19.41 0.17
C LEU A 20 -2.44 -19.78 0.07
N THR A 21 -3.15 -19.79 1.20
CA THR A 21 -4.59 -20.05 1.23
C THR A 21 -5.39 -18.97 0.49
N GLU A 22 -5.03 -17.70 0.72
CA GLU A 22 -5.63 -16.57 0.03
C GLU A 22 -5.45 -16.68 -1.50
N LEU A 23 -4.23 -16.90 -1.96
CA LEU A 23 -3.92 -16.97 -3.39
C LEU A 23 -4.75 -18.06 -4.10
N LEU A 24 -4.89 -19.24 -3.48
CA LEU A 24 -5.67 -20.34 -4.05
C LEU A 24 -7.17 -20.00 -4.11
N VAL A 25 -7.74 -19.53 -3.00
CA VAL A 25 -9.19 -19.26 -2.90
C VAL A 25 -9.58 -18.08 -3.80
N PHE A 26 -8.91 -16.94 -3.64
CA PHE A 26 -9.29 -15.73 -4.37
C PHE A 26 -8.80 -15.74 -5.81
N GLY A 27 -7.71 -16.42 -6.14
CA GLY A 27 -7.28 -16.66 -7.52
C GLY A 27 -8.35 -17.41 -8.31
N ARG A 28 -8.90 -18.51 -7.74
CA ARG A 28 -10.00 -19.25 -8.36
C ARG A 28 -11.27 -18.38 -8.50
N ARG A 29 -11.65 -17.64 -7.46
CA ARG A 29 -12.84 -16.76 -7.50
C ARG A 29 -12.69 -15.66 -8.54
N ALA A 30 -11.52 -15.05 -8.63
CA ALA A 30 -11.22 -14.01 -9.62
C ALA A 30 -11.30 -14.56 -11.05
N ALA A 31 -10.77 -15.76 -11.31
CA ALA A 31 -10.86 -16.40 -12.62
C ALA A 31 -12.31 -16.68 -13.03
N MET A 32 -13.12 -17.22 -12.13
CA MET A 32 -14.55 -17.46 -12.37
C MET A 32 -15.31 -16.17 -12.66
N SER A 33 -15.04 -15.12 -11.88
CA SER A 33 -15.65 -13.80 -12.08
C SER A 33 -15.21 -13.16 -13.40
N ALA A 34 -13.92 -13.29 -13.78
CA ALA A 34 -13.41 -12.77 -15.04
C ALA A 34 -14.05 -13.46 -16.25
N ILE A 35 -14.22 -14.78 -16.20
CA ILE A 35 -14.90 -15.55 -17.27
C ILE A 35 -16.34 -15.06 -17.45
N ALA A 36 -17.09 -14.93 -16.33
CA ALA A 36 -18.48 -14.44 -16.39
C ALA A 36 -18.54 -12.99 -16.93
N HIS A 37 -17.61 -12.13 -16.50
CA HIS A 37 -17.54 -10.75 -16.97
C HIS A 37 -17.26 -10.68 -18.48
N LEU A 38 -16.31 -11.46 -19.02
CA LEU A 38 -15.99 -11.50 -20.43
C LEU A 38 -17.17 -11.91 -21.33
N GLN A 39 -18.14 -12.65 -20.79
CA GLN A 39 -19.36 -13.00 -21.52
C GLN A 39 -20.34 -11.84 -21.62
N SER A 40 -20.27 -10.86 -20.70
CA SER A 40 -21.20 -9.74 -20.60
C SER A 40 -20.70 -8.42 -21.17
N VAL A 41 -19.39 -8.27 -21.38
CA VAL A 41 -18.81 -7.02 -21.89
C VAL A 41 -18.72 -7.00 -23.41
N PRO A 42 -18.88 -5.84 -24.05
CA PRO A 42 -18.64 -5.68 -25.48
C PRO A 42 -17.19 -6.03 -25.84
N LYS A 43 -17.00 -6.71 -26.95
CA LYS A 43 -15.67 -7.09 -27.46
C LYS A 43 -14.83 -5.91 -27.96
N SER A 44 -15.41 -4.73 -28.10
CA SER A 44 -14.72 -3.51 -28.53
C SER A 44 -14.33 -2.66 -27.30
N GLY A 45 -13.03 -2.56 -27.03
CA GLY A 45 -12.50 -1.61 -26.07
C GLY A 45 -12.35 -0.20 -26.64
N ASN A 46 -12.26 0.81 -25.80
CA ASN A 46 -11.88 2.17 -26.21
C ASN A 46 -10.36 2.19 -26.50
N SER A 47 -9.98 1.88 -27.74
CA SER A 47 -8.57 1.83 -28.14
C SER A 47 -7.85 3.18 -27.97
N ALA A 48 -8.55 4.30 -28.18
CA ALA A 48 -7.98 5.63 -28.01
C ALA A 48 -7.59 5.93 -26.54
N ALA A 49 -8.44 5.54 -25.58
CA ALA A 49 -8.13 5.70 -24.15
C ALA A 49 -6.95 4.81 -23.71
N LEU A 50 -6.88 3.60 -24.24
CA LEU A 50 -5.76 2.67 -23.97
C LEU A 50 -4.46 3.20 -24.56
N THR A 51 -4.48 3.70 -25.80
CA THR A 51 -3.31 4.31 -26.44
C THR A 51 -2.84 5.53 -25.65
N ALA A 52 -3.73 6.44 -25.29
CA ALA A 52 -3.38 7.62 -24.50
C ALA A 52 -2.73 7.26 -23.14
N LYS A 53 -3.21 6.17 -22.50
CA LYS A 53 -2.62 5.68 -21.25
C LYS A 53 -1.24 5.06 -21.46
N ALA A 54 -1.05 4.34 -22.55
CA ALA A 54 0.25 3.78 -22.92
C ALA A 54 1.26 4.90 -23.22
N ASP A 55 0.87 5.90 -23.99
CA ASP A 55 1.71 7.06 -24.32
C ASP A 55 2.13 7.83 -23.08
N ALA A 56 1.19 8.07 -22.14
CA ALA A 56 1.50 8.70 -20.85
C ALA A 56 2.50 7.87 -20.02
N SER A 57 2.38 6.56 -20.03
CA SER A 57 3.32 5.66 -19.33
C SER A 57 4.71 5.68 -19.98
N GLN A 58 4.77 5.65 -21.31
CA GLN A 58 6.04 5.79 -22.05
C GLN A 58 6.69 7.14 -21.80
N ALA A 59 5.92 8.24 -21.80
CA ALA A 59 6.44 9.58 -21.52
C ALA A 59 7.05 9.66 -20.12
N ARG A 60 6.40 9.05 -19.12
CA ARG A 60 6.94 8.97 -17.75
C ARG A 60 8.28 8.23 -17.69
N ILE A 61 8.40 7.11 -18.37
CA ILE A 61 9.65 6.33 -18.44
C ILE A 61 10.73 7.13 -19.17
N ARG A 62 10.40 7.72 -20.31
CA ARG A 62 11.34 8.55 -21.10
C ARG A 62 11.87 9.71 -20.28
N ALA A 63 11.02 10.39 -19.52
CA ALA A 63 11.43 11.47 -18.64
C ALA A 63 12.47 11.04 -17.59
N LEU A 64 12.45 9.80 -17.09
CA LEU A 64 13.51 9.28 -16.21
C LEU A 64 14.85 9.12 -16.92
N PHE A 65 14.86 8.70 -18.18
CA PHE A 65 16.09 8.61 -18.98
C PHE A 65 16.68 9.97 -19.34
N GLU A 66 15.82 10.96 -19.61
CA GLU A 66 16.22 12.30 -20.07
C GLU A 66 16.68 13.20 -18.92
N ARG A 67 16.33 12.89 -17.68
CA ARG A 67 16.78 13.70 -16.53
C ARG A 67 18.29 13.72 -16.44
N SER A 68 18.85 14.92 -16.27
CA SER A 68 20.24 15.11 -15.87
C SER A 68 20.46 14.54 -14.46
N LYS A 69 21.72 14.30 -14.09
CA LYS A 69 22.07 13.84 -12.74
C LYS A 69 21.62 14.90 -11.73
N GLY A 70 20.71 14.49 -10.83
CA GLY A 70 20.24 15.30 -9.70
C GLY A 70 20.94 14.90 -8.41
N ASP A 71 20.64 15.62 -7.34
CA ASP A 71 21.19 15.35 -6.00
C ASP A 71 20.49 14.19 -5.29
N GLU A 72 19.31 13.78 -5.77
CA GLU A 72 18.51 12.71 -5.18
C GLU A 72 18.83 11.35 -5.79
N THR A 73 19.05 10.37 -4.93
CA THR A 73 19.31 8.98 -5.33
C THR A 73 18.17 8.06 -4.95
N ILE A 74 17.94 7.02 -5.76
CA ILE A 74 16.93 5.98 -5.48
C ILE A 74 17.19 5.31 -4.14
N SER A 75 18.45 4.95 -3.87
CA SER A 75 18.86 4.31 -2.62
C SER A 75 18.72 5.21 -1.39
N GLY A 76 18.99 6.51 -1.53
CA GLY A 76 18.84 7.49 -0.46
C GLY A 76 17.39 7.63 -0.03
N ILE A 77 16.49 7.92 -0.97
CA ILE A 77 15.05 8.04 -0.68
C ILE A 77 14.49 6.72 -0.11
N ARG A 78 14.88 5.57 -0.70
CA ARG A 78 14.45 4.26 -0.20
C ARG A 78 14.92 4.01 1.23
N GLY A 79 16.17 4.32 1.55
CA GLY A 79 16.72 4.16 2.89
C GLY A 79 15.99 5.02 3.92
N GLU A 80 15.77 6.31 3.61
CA GLU A 80 15.02 7.22 4.46
C GLU A 80 13.57 6.74 4.66
N MET A 81 12.89 6.27 3.61
CA MET A 81 11.53 5.73 3.69
C MET A 81 11.46 4.52 4.63
N MET A 82 12.38 3.56 4.47
CA MET A 82 12.43 2.34 5.30
C MET A 82 12.64 2.69 6.78
N HIS A 83 13.62 3.54 7.08
CA HIS A 83 13.90 4.00 8.45
C HIS A 83 12.71 4.75 9.06
N THR A 84 12.10 5.66 8.30
CA THR A 84 10.93 6.42 8.75
C THR A 84 9.75 5.52 9.09
N LEU A 85 9.47 4.50 8.28
CA LEU A 85 8.40 3.54 8.55
C LEU A 85 8.72 2.64 9.74
N GLU A 86 9.96 2.19 9.88
CA GLU A 86 10.38 1.35 10.99
C GLU A 86 10.20 2.06 12.33
N GLU A 87 10.65 3.30 12.43
CA GLU A 87 10.59 4.06 13.68
C GLU A 87 9.19 4.62 14.00
N GLY A 88 8.48 5.13 12.99
CA GLY A 88 7.25 5.88 13.21
C GLY A 88 5.95 5.08 13.00
N ALA A 89 5.99 4.05 12.16
CA ALA A 89 4.85 3.19 11.81
C ALA A 89 5.13 1.70 12.02
N GLY A 90 6.17 1.35 12.78
CA GLY A 90 6.57 -0.02 13.11
C GLY A 90 5.58 -0.73 14.03
N ILE A 91 6.10 -1.51 15.00
CA ILE A 91 5.26 -2.34 15.89
C ILE A 91 4.46 -1.47 16.86
N TYR A 92 5.11 -0.53 17.52
CA TYR A 92 4.49 0.38 18.49
C TYR A 92 4.35 1.77 17.89
N ARG A 93 3.13 2.30 17.90
CA ARG A 93 2.76 3.52 17.19
C ARG A 93 2.12 4.51 18.13
N THR A 94 2.33 5.80 17.87
CA THR A 94 1.61 6.91 18.51
C THR A 94 1.05 7.84 17.45
N GLY A 95 0.09 8.70 17.80
CA GLY A 95 -0.41 9.72 16.88
C GLY A 95 0.70 10.64 16.40
N ASP A 96 1.61 11.03 17.28
CA ASP A 96 2.72 11.92 16.95
C ASP A 96 3.76 11.25 16.05
N SER A 97 4.13 9.98 16.32
CA SER A 97 5.07 9.25 15.45
C SER A 97 4.49 9.05 14.05
N LEU A 98 3.21 8.69 13.95
CA LEU A 98 2.53 8.51 12.68
C LEU A 98 2.35 9.82 11.91
N ALA A 99 2.08 10.95 12.59
CA ALA A 99 2.00 12.26 11.96
C ALA A 99 3.35 12.64 11.32
N LYS A 100 4.45 12.52 12.06
CA LYS A 100 5.81 12.76 11.55
C LYS A 100 6.15 11.84 10.37
N THR A 101 5.72 10.57 10.44
CA THR A 101 5.89 9.61 9.33
C THR A 101 5.13 10.08 8.09
N CYS A 102 3.87 10.51 8.23
CA CYS A 102 3.08 11.04 7.11
C CYS A 102 3.80 12.23 6.44
N ASP A 103 4.28 13.19 7.25
CA ASP A 103 4.96 14.39 6.75
C ASP A 103 6.26 14.01 6.02
N LYS A 104 7.04 13.09 6.58
CA LYS A 104 8.29 12.63 5.96
C LYS A 104 8.03 11.85 4.66
N ILE A 105 7.04 10.99 4.60
CA ILE A 105 6.69 10.27 3.36
C ILE A 105 6.21 11.26 2.29
N ALA A 106 5.42 12.27 2.66
CA ALA A 106 5.00 13.32 1.72
C ALA A 106 6.21 14.11 1.17
N GLU A 107 7.20 14.45 2.00
CA GLU A 107 8.46 15.04 1.58
C GLU A 107 9.21 14.13 0.60
N LEU A 108 9.37 12.84 0.94
CA LEU A 108 10.08 11.88 0.09
C LEU A 108 9.39 11.69 -1.27
N ARG A 109 8.07 11.76 -1.34
CA ARG A 109 7.31 11.74 -2.61
C ARG A 109 7.64 12.96 -3.47
N GLN A 110 7.81 14.15 -2.87
CA GLN A 110 8.24 15.34 -3.61
C GLN A 110 9.67 15.19 -4.11
N ARG A 111 10.58 14.70 -3.28
CA ARG A 111 11.98 14.47 -3.64
C ARG A 111 12.12 13.38 -4.72
N TYR A 112 11.27 12.36 -4.71
CA TYR A 112 11.23 11.33 -5.75
C TYR A 112 11.03 11.93 -7.16
N ALA A 113 10.35 13.06 -7.30
CA ALA A 113 10.23 13.74 -8.57
C ALA A 113 11.58 14.18 -9.17
N ASN A 114 12.65 14.28 -8.35
CA ASN A 114 13.97 14.77 -8.73
C ASN A 114 15.03 13.65 -8.85
N ILE A 115 14.65 12.37 -8.71
CA ILE A 115 15.58 11.26 -8.92
C ILE A 115 16.06 11.21 -10.36
N SER A 116 17.27 10.73 -10.56
CA SER A 116 17.83 10.44 -11.87
C SER A 116 18.36 9.00 -11.93
N LEU A 117 18.33 8.40 -13.12
CA LEU A 117 18.94 7.11 -13.35
C LEU A 117 20.44 7.26 -13.54
N ASN A 118 21.23 6.41 -12.89
CA ASN A 118 22.66 6.29 -13.15
C ASN A 118 22.92 5.47 -14.41
N ASP A 119 22.17 4.37 -14.59
CA ASP A 119 22.21 3.57 -15.80
C ASP A 119 21.22 4.11 -16.83
N LYS A 120 21.73 4.49 -18.00
CA LYS A 120 20.94 4.99 -19.15
C LYS A 120 20.79 3.96 -20.27
N THR A 121 21.19 2.72 -20.04
CA THR A 121 20.98 1.64 -21.02
C THR A 121 19.51 1.21 -21.08
N SER A 122 19.08 0.73 -22.22
CA SER A 122 17.68 0.30 -22.43
C SER A 122 17.44 -1.19 -22.17
N VAL A 123 18.50 -1.95 -21.90
CA VAL A 123 18.46 -3.42 -21.80
C VAL A 123 18.93 -3.84 -20.41
N TYR A 124 18.13 -4.67 -19.74
CA TYR A 124 18.39 -5.16 -18.37
C TYR A 124 18.67 -4.05 -17.34
N ASN A 125 18.04 -2.89 -17.49
CA ASN A 125 18.23 -1.74 -16.63
C ASN A 125 17.50 -1.92 -15.28
N THR A 126 18.23 -2.41 -14.28
CA THR A 126 17.71 -2.60 -12.91
C THR A 126 17.53 -1.27 -12.17
N ASP A 127 18.26 -0.22 -12.56
CA ASP A 127 18.14 1.10 -11.96
C ASP A 127 16.76 1.73 -12.32
N LEU A 128 16.34 1.59 -13.59
CA LEU A 128 14.99 1.96 -14.01
C LEU A 128 13.91 1.20 -13.23
N LEU A 129 14.08 -0.12 -13.08
CA LEU A 129 13.14 -0.93 -12.33
C LEU A 129 12.99 -0.44 -10.88
N GLN A 130 14.12 -0.24 -10.20
CA GLN A 130 14.15 0.29 -8.83
C GLN A 130 13.53 1.68 -8.71
N ALA A 131 13.74 2.55 -9.72
CA ALA A 131 13.11 3.87 -9.77
C ALA A 131 11.58 3.77 -9.84
N LEU A 132 11.05 2.89 -10.69
CA LEU A 132 9.60 2.68 -10.83
C LEU A 132 8.99 2.04 -9.58
N GLU A 133 9.66 1.04 -9.01
CA GLU A 133 9.25 0.38 -7.77
C GLU A 133 9.22 1.37 -6.60
N LEU A 134 10.23 2.23 -6.45
CA LEU A 134 10.28 3.22 -5.38
C LEU A 134 9.06 4.14 -5.39
N GLY A 135 8.58 4.56 -6.55
CA GLY A 135 7.35 5.34 -6.65
C GLY A 135 6.14 4.61 -6.05
N SER A 136 5.97 3.33 -6.40
CA SER A 136 4.90 2.49 -5.84
C SER A 136 5.09 2.20 -4.36
N MET A 137 6.34 2.03 -3.90
CA MET A 137 6.65 1.84 -2.47
C MET A 137 6.26 3.07 -1.65
N LEU A 138 6.52 4.28 -2.14
CA LEU A 138 6.13 5.53 -1.48
C LEU A 138 4.61 5.68 -1.38
N ASP A 139 3.87 5.29 -2.43
CA ASP A 139 2.40 5.29 -2.39
C ASP A 139 1.86 4.31 -1.34
N CYS A 140 2.44 3.10 -1.25
CA CYS A 140 2.08 2.12 -0.22
C CYS A 140 2.47 2.61 1.19
N ALA A 141 3.65 3.21 1.35
CA ALA A 141 4.12 3.77 2.61
C ALA A 141 3.18 4.87 3.14
N GLU A 142 2.73 5.75 2.25
CA GLU A 142 1.76 6.78 2.59
C GLU A 142 0.42 6.19 3.03
N ALA A 143 -0.09 5.18 2.31
CA ALA A 143 -1.32 4.50 2.69
C ALA A 143 -1.24 3.84 4.08
N VAL A 144 -0.10 3.20 4.40
CA VAL A 144 0.17 2.60 5.72
C VAL A 144 0.21 3.67 6.81
N ALA A 145 0.94 4.76 6.60
CA ALA A 145 1.11 5.82 7.60
C ALA A 145 -0.19 6.57 7.88
N VAL A 146 -0.90 7.00 6.83
CA VAL A 146 -2.16 7.75 6.95
C VAL A 146 -3.27 6.87 7.52
N GLY A 147 -3.42 5.63 7.03
CA GLY A 147 -4.40 4.67 7.55
C GLY A 147 -4.13 4.32 9.02
N GLY A 148 -2.85 4.14 9.39
CA GLY A 148 -2.46 3.88 10.79
C GLY A 148 -2.71 5.08 11.71
N ARG A 149 -2.46 6.31 11.24
CA ARG A 149 -2.71 7.54 12.00
C ARG A 149 -4.21 7.73 12.28
N ASP A 150 -5.03 7.48 11.28
CA ASP A 150 -6.47 7.71 11.35
C ASP A 150 -7.19 6.69 12.25
N ARG A 151 -6.68 5.45 12.34
CA ARG A 151 -7.24 4.40 13.17
C ARG A 151 -6.81 4.56 14.65
N LYS A 152 -7.68 5.10 15.47
CA LYS A 152 -7.45 5.42 16.89
C LYS A 152 -7.87 4.28 17.81
N GLU A 153 -7.31 3.10 17.58
CA GLU A 153 -7.51 1.89 18.39
C GLU A 153 -6.27 0.99 18.30
N SER A 154 -6.22 -0.07 19.08
CA SER A 154 -5.28 -1.18 18.91
C SER A 154 -6.04 -2.45 18.50
N ARG A 155 -5.67 -3.03 17.32
CA ARG A 155 -6.31 -4.23 16.76
C ARG A 155 -5.32 -5.05 15.95
N GLY A 156 -5.18 -6.32 16.29
CA GLY A 156 -4.23 -7.22 15.62
C GLY A 156 -2.79 -6.69 15.72
N ALA A 157 -2.14 -6.52 14.56
CA ALA A 157 -0.78 -5.96 14.51
C ALA A 157 -0.73 -4.43 14.54
N HIS A 158 -1.87 -3.74 14.45
CA HIS A 158 -1.93 -2.30 14.65
C HIS A 158 -1.98 -2.01 16.15
N GLN A 159 -0.86 -1.58 16.72
CA GLN A 159 -0.74 -1.32 18.15
C GLN A 159 -0.40 0.15 18.42
N ARG A 160 -1.36 0.84 19.02
CA ARG A 160 -1.29 2.25 19.41
C ARG A 160 -1.00 2.36 20.90
N LEU A 161 0.10 3.01 21.27
CA LEU A 161 0.42 3.27 22.69
C LEU A 161 -0.50 4.33 23.31
N ASP A 162 -1.05 5.22 22.51
CA ASP A 162 -2.00 6.27 22.89
C ASP A 162 -3.48 5.81 22.81
N PHE A 163 -3.78 4.69 22.17
CA PHE A 163 -5.11 4.05 22.08
C PHE A 163 -4.98 2.54 22.25
N THR A 164 -4.70 2.08 23.45
CA THR A 164 -4.36 0.68 23.74
C THR A 164 -5.51 -0.30 23.63
N ALA A 165 -6.76 0.18 23.73
CA ALA A 165 -7.94 -0.66 23.65
C ALA A 165 -8.40 -0.87 22.19
N ARG A 166 -9.06 -2.02 21.95
CA ARG A 166 -9.82 -2.27 20.73
C ARG A 166 -11.17 -1.53 20.81
N ASP A 167 -11.56 -0.87 19.75
CA ASP A 167 -12.82 -0.13 19.64
C ASP A 167 -13.73 -0.73 18.57
N ASP A 168 -14.60 -1.67 18.97
CA ASP A 168 -15.53 -2.32 18.04
C ASP A 168 -16.72 -1.43 17.67
N VAL A 169 -16.96 -0.33 18.35
CA VAL A 169 -18.05 0.61 18.04
C VAL A 169 -17.68 1.46 16.82
N ASN A 170 -16.49 2.05 16.84
CA ASN A 170 -16.06 2.99 15.82
C ASN A 170 -15.22 2.32 14.71
N PHE A 171 -14.45 1.28 15.04
CA PHE A 171 -13.42 0.71 14.17
C PHE A 171 -13.58 -0.78 13.81
N LEU A 172 -14.72 -1.42 14.08
CA LEU A 172 -15.02 -2.73 13.47
C LEU A 172 -15.34 -2.56 11.98
N LYS A 173 -14.38 -2.03 11.23
CA LYS A 173 -14.50 -1.60 9.83
C LYS A 173 -13.19 -1.82 9.09
N HIS A 174 -13.27 -2.04 7.79
CA HIS A 174 -12.11 -1.94 6.91
C HIS A 174 -11.74 -0.47 6.72
N THR A 175 -10.46 -0.16 6.76
CA THR A 175 -9.93 1.15 6.35
C THR A 175 -9.67 1.13 4.85
N LEU A 176 -10.28 2.04 4.11
CA LEU A 176 -10.08 2.22 2.68
C LEU A 176 -9.26 3.48 2.45
N THR A 177 -8.12 3.32 1.78
CA THR A 177 -7.23 4.43 1.46
C THR A 177 -7.27 4.69 -0.05
N TYR A 178 -7.76 5.86 -0.44
CA TYR A 178 -7.88 6.26 -1.84
C TYR A 178 -6.69 7.13 -2.24
N TYR A 179 -5.91 6.63 -3.20
CA TYR A 179 -4.78 7.34 -3.75
C TYR A 179 -5.18 8.69 -4.39
N HIS A 180 -4.38 9.73 -4.14
CA HIS A 180 -4.43 10.97 -4.86
C HIS A 180 -3.02 11.40 -5.30
N PRO A 181 -2.83 11.85 -6.58
CA PRO A 181 -1.49 12.13 -7.11
C PRO A 181 -0.82 13.36 -6.51
N LYS A 182 -1.58 14.30 -5.94
CA LYS A 182 -1.09 15.61 -5.46
C LYS A 182 -1.49 15.95 -4.03
N GLU A 183 -2.46 15.26 -3.47
CA GLU A 183 -3.01 15.49 -2.13
C GLU A 183 -2.81 14.26 -1.26
N PRO A 184 -2.88 14.39 0.06
CA PRO A 184 -2.89 13.23 0.93
C PRO A 184 -4.03 12.27 0.57
N PRO A 185 -3.84 10.96 0.75
CA PRO A 185 -4.87 9.98 0.44
C PRO A 185 -6.12 10.21 1.31
N ARG A 186 -7.29 10.02 0.70
CA ARG A 186 -8.58 10.09 1.39
C ARG A 186 -8.84 8.77 2.10
N ILE A 187 -9.27 8.84 3.36
CA ILE A 187 -9.65 7.67 4.15
C ILE A 187 -11.19 7.55 4.18
N GLU A 188 -11.66 6.33 3.97
CA GLU A 188 -13.06 5.93 4.20
C GLU A 188 -13.11 4.62 4.98
N TYR A 189 -14.28 4.27 5.47
CA TYR A 189 -14.53 3.03 6.20
C TYR A 189 -15.62 2.22 5.53
N LEU A 190 -15.42 0.91 5.47
CA LEU A 190 -16.41 -0.06 5.00
C LEU A 190 -16.71 -1.03 6.15
N ASP A 191 -17.99 -1.28 6.40
CA ASP A 191 -18.40 -2.19 7.46
C ASP A 191 -17.93 -3.62 7.18
N VAL A 192 -17.52 -4.31 8.25
CA VAL A 192 -17.13 -5.72 8.19
C VAL A 192 -18.39 -6.60 8.13
N VAL A 193 -18.44 -7.51 7.17
CA VAL A 193 -19.51 -8.51 7.08
C VAL A 193 -19.14 -9.72 7.94
N ILE A 194 -19.88 -9.91 9.05
CA ILE A 194 -19.70 -11.05 9.96
C ILE A 194 -20.66 -12.15 9.57
N THR A 195 -20.13 -13.27 9.08
CA THR A 195 -20.96 -14.37 8.57
C THR A 195 -21.04 -15.57 9.50
N LYS A 196 -20.00 -15.88 10.26
CA LYS A 196 -19.93 -17.11 11.08
C LYS A 196 -19.55 -16.85 12.53
N SER A 197 -18.50 -16.08 12.79
CA SER A 197 -17.96 -15.92 14.14
C SER A 197 -17.79 -14.44 14.47
N GLN A 198 -18.14 -14.05 15.67
CA GLN A 198 -17.86 -12.72 16.19
C GLN A 198 -16.36 -12.55 16.42
N PRO A 199 -15.83 -11.33 16.33
CA PRO A 199 -14.43 -11.04 16.64
C PRO A 199 -14.12 -11.42 18.09
N GLY A 200 -13.22 -12.39 18.29
CA GLY A 200 -12.78 -12.80 19.63
C GLY A 200 -11.84 -11.77 20.26
N VAL A 201 -11.71 -11.83 21.58
CA VAL A 201 -10.64 -11.13 22.31
C VAL A 201 -9.45 -12.08 22.39
N ARG A 202 -8.26 -11.60 22.00
CA ARG A 202 -7.04 -12.38 22.19
C ARG A 202 -6.55 -12.20 23.62
N ASP A 203 -6.68 -13.26 24.41
CA ASP A 203 -6.22 -13.28 25.79
C ASP A 203 -4.85 -13.98 25.87
N TYR A 204 -3.87 -13.26 26.40
CA TYR A 204 -2.53 -13.79 26.66
C TYR A 204 -2.33 -14.20 28.14
N SER A 205 -3.33 -14.08 29.00
CA SER A 205 -3.23 -14.39 30.43
C SER A 205 -2.91 -15.87 30.72
N GLY A 206 -3.23 -16.77 29.77
CA GLY A 206 -2.93 -18.20 29.85
C GLY A 206 -1.48 -18.61 29.51
N ALA A 207 -0.66 -17.70 29.02
CA ALA A 207 0.73 -17.99 28.61
C ALA A 207 1.75 -17.95 29.76
N LYS A 208 1.28 -17.78 31.01
CA LYS A 208 2.11 -17.96 32.23
C LYS A 208 1.87 -19.37 32.79
N LYS A 209 2.51 -20.34 32.19
CA LYS A 209 2.87 -21.62 32.85
C LYS A 209 4.17 -22.11 32.26
#